data_4d440859e4240602ce29a80a18395595
#
_entry.id   4d440859e4240602ce29a80a18395595
#
_cell.length_a   1.000
_cell.length_b   1.000
_cell.length_c   1.000
_cell.angle_alpha   90.00
_cell.angle_beta   90.00
_cell.angle_gamma   90.00
#
_symmetry.space_group_name_H-M   'P 1'
#
loop_
_entity.id
_entity.type
_entity.pdbx_description
1 polymer ?
#
loop_
_entity_poly.entity_id
_entity_poly.type
_entity_poly.pdbx_seq_one_letter_code
_entity_poly.pdbx_strand_id
1 'polypeptide(L)'
;MPQPKAAAAASRYCFDRRADYDRNFARSITMSDILNKIVAVKREEVAQALERKSLAAVRADAESRVLTRGFEDAVRAGMAGGCSAVIAEIKKASPSKGLLREDFVPADIAQTYAEHGASCLSVLTDRQFFQGSVEFLKQARASCQLPVLRKDFLVDPYQVYESRAMGADAILLIAACLDDAQMKDLEAIARDLFMAVLVEVHDAAELERALLLKTPLVGINNRNLRTFEVNLDTTLALAARVPNDRLVVTESGISQHEDVLRMKAAGVHAFLVGEAFMRAPDPGVAMAQLFASA
;
A
#
# COMPACT_ATOMS: atom_id res chain seq x y z
N MET A 1 -15.32 41.99 26.87
CA MET A 1 -15.19 40.90 25.89
C MET A 1 -13.83 40.24 26.08
N PRO A 2 -13.74 39.01 26.56
CA PRO A 2 -12.47 38.30 26.66
C PRO A 2 -12.22 37.48 25.41
N GLN A 3 -11.02 37.57 24.87
CA GLN A 3 -10.51 36.72 23.76
C GLN A 3 -10.26 35.27 24.23
N PRO A 4 -10.44 34.27 23.39
CA PRO A 4 -10.14 32.89 23.75
C PRO A 4 -8.63 32.59 23.67
N LYS A 5 -8.08 32.04 24.75
CA LYS A 5 -6.76 31.41 24.81
C LYS A 5 -6.88 29.99 24.23
N ALA A 6 -6.45 29.79 23.00
CA ALA A 6 -6.31 28.47 22.39
C ALA A 6 -5.03 28.44 21.53
N ALA A 7 -3.86 28.37 22.13
CA ALA A 7 -2.60 28.11 21.44
C ALA A 7 -1.48 27.72 22.42
N ALA A 8 -1.61 26.60 23.13
CA ALA A 8 -0.52 26.13 24.00
C ALA A 8 -0.47 24.60 24.21
N ALA A 9 -1.20 23.81 23.43
CA ALA A 9 -1.20 22.35 23.62
C ALA A 9 -0.41 21.55 22.56
N ALA A 10 0.04 22.17 21.47
CA ALA A 10 0.65 21.45 20.34
C ALA A 10 2.17 21.24 20.44
N SER A 11 2.85 21.84 21.44
CA SER A 11 4.33 21.87 21.47
C SER A 11 4.99 20.78 22.33
N ARG A 12 4.27 19.91 23.01
CA ARG A 12 4.87 18.91 23.91
C ARG A 12 4.93 17.48 23.39
N TYR A 13 4.46 17.21 22.17
CA TYR A 13 4.36 15.84 21.67
C TYR A 13 5.54 15.36 20.78
N CYS A 14 6.52 16.19 20.48
CA CYS A 14 7.44 15.92 19.37
C CYS A 14 8.86 15.48 19.75
N PHE A 15 9.31 15.48 21.02
CA PHE A 15 10.74 15.31 21.29
C PHE A 15 11.18 14.11 22.14
N ASP A 16 10.26 13.46 22.86
CA ASP A 16 10.69 12.38 23.82
C ASP A 16 10.40 10.94 23.35
N ARG A 17 9.62 10.76 22.25
CA ARG A 17 9.22 9.43 21.77
C ARG A 17 10.23 8.72 20.85
N ARG A 18 11.21 9.42 20.29
CA ARG A 18 12.22 8.77 19.40
C ARG A 18 13.08 7.75 20.11
N ALA A 19 13.52 8.03 21.32
CA ALA A 19 14.37 7.12 22.09
C ALA A 19 13.62 5.91 22.66
N ASP A 20 12.31 6.03 22.88
CA ASP A 20 11.47 4.91 23.33
C ASP A 20 10.92 4.09 22.15
N TYR A 21 10.78 4.70 20.97
CA TYR A 21 10.40 4.05 19.72
C TYR A 21 11.45 2.99 19.30
N ASP A 22 12.74 3.36 19.37
CA ASP A 22 13.83 2.44 19.00
C ASP A 22 14.06 1.31 20.01
N ARG A 23 13.77 1.53 21.29
CA ARG A 23 13.97 0.51 22.36
C ARG A 23 12.90 -0.57 22.41
N ASN A 24 11.67 -0.28 22.01
CA ASN A 24 10.57 -1.25 22.01
C ASN A 24 10.53 -2.11 20.75
N PHE A 25 11.16 -1.66 19.65
CA PHE A 25 11.23 -2.40 18.38
C PHE A 25 12.04 -3.71 18.48
N ALA A 26 12.99 -3.79 19.42
CA ALA A 26 13.87 -4.98 19.60
C ALA A 26 13.17 -6.20 20.21
N ARG A 27 11.91 -6.12 20.59
CA ARG A 27 11.24 -7.14 21.40
C ARG A 27 10.07 -7.83 20.74
N SER A 28 10.08 -8.37 19.55
CA SER A 28 9.05 -9.35 19.14
C SER A 28 8.65 -9.47 17.67
N ILE A 29 9.34 -8.85 16.71
CA ILE A 29 9.01 -9.07 15.30
C ILE A 29 10.12 -9.89 14.65
N THR A 30 9.82 -11.14 14.29
CA THR A 30 10.76 -11.98 13.53
C THR A 30 10.69 -11.61 12.04
N MET A 31 11.31 -10.50 11.68
CA MET A 31 11.40 -10.06 10.28
C MET A 31 12.40 -10.91 9.48
N SER A 32 12.18 -11.05 8.18
CA SER A 32 13.19 -11.67 7.29
C SER A 32 14.40 -10.76 7.12
N ASP A 33 15.57 -11.33 6.78
CA ASP A 33 16.81 -10.56 6.57
C ASP A 33 16.64 -9.46 5.51
N ILE A 34 15.89 -9.75 4.43
CA ILE A 34 15.63 -8.75 3.38
C ILE A 34 14.72 -7.62 3.88
N LEU A 35 13.71 -7.93 4.69
CA LEU A 35 12.79 -6.94 5.22
C LEU A 35 13.48 -6.02 6.23
N ASN A 36 14.35 -6.58 7.09
CA ASN A 36 15.21 -5.80 8.00
C ASN A 36 16.09 -4.82 7.22
N LYS A 37 16.68 -5.28 6.12
CA LYS A 37 17.50 -4.45 5.23
C LYS A 37 16.72 -3.30 4.62
N ILE A 38 15.50 -3.60 4.12
CA ILE A 38 14.61 -2.59 3.54
C ILE A 38 14.25 -1.53 4.59
N VAL A 39 13.81 -1.96 5.77
CA VAL A 39 13.43 -1.05 6.87
C VAL A 39 14.61 -0.17 7.30
N ALA A 40 15.82 -0.72 7.39
CA ALA A 40 17.02 0.06 7.71
C ALA A 40 17.27 1.16 6.67
N VAL A 41 17.22 0.82 5.38
CA VAL A 41 17.36 1.79 4.28
C VAL A 41 16.25 2.85 4.34
N LYS A 42 15.00 2.48 4.62
CA LYS A 42 13.89 3.44 4.73
C LYS A 42 14.10 4.45 5.86
N ARG A 43 14.65 4.02 7.00
CA ARG A 43 15.00 4.93 8.10
C ARG A 43 16.09 5.93 7.69
N GLU A 44 17.09 5.48 6.93
CA GLU A 44 18.13 6.36 6.37
C GLU A 44 17.54 7.35 5.36
N GLU A 45 16.66 6.88 4.46
CA GLU A 45 15.96 7.75 3.49
C GLU A 45 15.13 8.81 4.19
N VAL A 46 14.39 8.47 5.26
CA VAL A 46 13.62 9.42 6.08
C VAL A 46 14.54 10.43 6.76
N ALA A 47 15.67 9.98 7.33
CA ALA A 47 16.62 10.90 7.96
C ALA A 47 17.16 11.92 6.95
N GLN A 48 17.57 11.49 5.77
CA GLN A 48 18.02 12.36 4.67
C GLN A 48 16.91 13.30 4.16
N ALA A 49 15.67 12.80 4.10
CA ALA A 49 14.53 13.62 3.68
C ALA A 49 14.23 14.74 4.68
N LEU A 50 14.33 14.45 5.98
CA LEU A 50 14.16 15.44 7.07
C LEU A 50 15.22 16.53 7.04
N GLU A 51 16.45 16.24 6.61
CA GLU A 51 17.50 17.26 6.41
C GLU A 51 17.17 18.23 5.27
N ARG A 52 16.52 17.72 4.20
CA ARG A 52 16.15 18.52 3.02
C ARG A 52 14.87 19.31 3.24
N LYS A 53 13.91 18.72 3.93
CA LYS A 53 12.59 19.32 4.18
C LYS A 53 12.07 18.91 5.55
N SER A 54 11.80 19.88 6.41
CA SER A 54 11.32 19.59 7.77
C SER A 54 9.96 18.89 7.77
N LEU A 55 9.65 18.15 8.85
CA LEU A 55 8.34 17.52 9.05
C LEU A 55 7.21 18.56 8.96
N ALA A 56 7.40 19.75 9.52
CA ALA A 56 6.40 20.82 9.47
C ALA A 56 6.13 21.27 8.02
N ALA A 57 7.17 21.34 7.19
CA ALA A 57 7.03 21.77 5.79
C ALA A 57 6.36 20.70 4.92
N VAL A 58 6.71 19.40 5.08
CA VAL A 58 6.05 18.33 4.32
C VAL A 58 4.59 18.15 4.76
N ARG A 59 4.31 18.34 6.05
CA ARG A 59 2.95 18.34 6.58
C ARG A 59 2.11 19.45 5.97
N ALA A 60 2.62 20.68 5.91
CA ALA A 60 1.91 21.80 5.29
C ALA A 60 1.60 21.53 3.80
N ASP A 61 2.55 20.93 3.05
CA ASP A 61 2.29 20.51 1.67
C ASP A 61 1.18 19.44 1.58
N ALA A 62 1.21 18.46 2.48
CA ALA A 62 0.20 17.41 2.53
C ALA A 62 -1.19 17.98 2.82
N GLU A 63 -1.30 18.85 3.82
CA GLU A 63 -2.54 19.51 4.24
C GLU A 63 -3.07 20.50 3.18
N SER A 64 -2.21 21.05 2.33
CA SER A 64 -2.61 21.92 1.21
C SER A 64 -3.30 21.16 0.06
N ARG A 65 -3.19 19.84 0.00
CA ARG A 65 -3.85 19.02 -1.01
C ARG A 65 -5.34 18.91 -0.75
N VAL A 66 -6.17 19.42 -1.64
CA VAL A 66 -7.61 19.59 -1.43
C VAL A 66 -8.37 18.27 -1.44
N LEU A 67 -8.09 17.37 -2.40
CA LEU A 67 -8.90 16.15 -2.59
C LEU A 67 -8.04 14.90 -2.79
N THR A 68 -8.49 13.80 -2.18
CA THR A 68 -8.12 12.42 -2.56
C THR A 68 -9.16 11.88 -3.54
N ARG A 69 -8.76 10.96 -4.39
CA ARG A 69 -9.69 10.08 -5.09
C ARG A 69 -10.06 8.95 -4.13
N GLY A 70 -11.35 8.58 -4.06
CA GLY A 70 -11.86 7.60 -3.10
C GLY A 70 -11.33 6.18 -3.42
N PHE A 71 -10.19 5.80 -2.84
CA PHE A 71 -9.56 4.50 -3.10
C PHE A 71 -10.43 3.35 -2.58
N GLU A 72 -10.92 3.44 -1.34
CA GLU A 72 -11.82 2.45 -0.77
C GLU A 72 -13.12 2.34 -1.57
N ASP A 73 -13.72 3.48 -1.93
CA ASP A 73 -14.95 3.52 -2.71
C ASP A 73 -14.80 2.86 -4.08
N ALA A 74 -13.65 3.07 -4.74
CA ALA A 74 -13.34 2.45 -6.02
C ALA A 74 -13.18 0.92 -5.90
N VAL A 75 -12.55 0.43 -4.82
CA VAL A 75 -12.49 -1.02 -4.53
C VAL A 75 -13.88 -1.58 -4.31
N ARG A 76 -14.71 -0.94 -3.47
CA ARG A 76 -16.09 -1.36 -3.22
C ARG A 76 -16.94 -1.38 -4.50
N ALA A 77 -16.83 -0.34 -5.31
CA ALA A 77 -17.55 -0.25 -6.58
C ALA A 77 -17.11 -1.35 -7.56
N GLY A 78 -15.81 -1.66 -7.63
CA GLY A 78 -15.28 -2.74 -8.46
C GLY A 78 -15.74 -4.14 -8.04
N MET A 79 -16.09 -4.33 -6.75
CA MET A 79 -16.61 -5.60 -6.24
C MET A 79 -18.14 -5.73 -6.42
N ALA A 80 -18.82 -4.66 -6.80
CA ALA A 80 -20.29 -4.67 -6.90
C ALA A 80 -20.79 -5.74 -7.87
N GLY A 81 -21.90 -6.37 -7.52
CA GLY A 81 -22.50 -7.42 -8.35
C GLY A 81 -21.66 -8.70 -8.50
N GLY A 82 -20.70 -8.95 -7.59
CA GLY A 82 -19.81 -10.13 -7.67
C GLY A 82 -18.68 -9.99 -8.70
N CYS A 83 -18.44 -8.78 -9.20
CA CYS A 83 -17.29 -8.46 -10.04
C CYS A 83 -15.96 -8.52 -9.25
N SER A 84 -14.86 -8.36 -9.95
CA SER A 84 -13.53 -8.31 -9.33
C SER A 84 -13.00 -6.88 -9.33
N ALA A 85 -12.69 -6.35 -8.14
CA ALA A 85 -11.94 -5.10 -8.02
C ALA A 85 -10.45 -5.37 -8.25
N VAL A 86 -9.86 -4.75 -9.27
CA VAL A 86 -8.45 -4.91 -9.59
C VAL A 86 -7.67 -3.67 -9.21
N ILE A 87 -6.74 -3.82 -8.26
CA ILE A 87 -5.70 -2.84 -7.94
C ILE A 87 -4.50 -3.21 -8.82
N ALA A 88 -4.37 -2.53 -9.96
CA ALA A 88 -3.37 -2.85 -10.96
C ALA A 88 -2.02 -2.24 -10.59
N GLU A 89 -0.99 -3.09 -10.41
CA GLU A 89 0.31 -2.66 -9.92
C GLU A 89 1.27 -2.29 -11.04
N ILE A 90 1.87 -1.11 -10.93
CA ILE A 90 2.93 -0.57 -11.80
C ILE A 90 4.26 -0.80 -11.10
N LYS A 91 4.99 -1.83 -11.55
CA LYS A 91 6.23 -2.31 -10.93
C LYS A 91 7.29 -2.64 -11.96
N LYS A 92 8.42 -1.89 -11.93
CA LYS A 92 9.54 -2.09 -12.87
C LYS A 92 10.35 -3.35 -12.56
N ALA A 93 10.67 -3.55 -11.29
CA ALA A 93 11.51 -4.66 -10.82
C ALA A 93 11.08 -5.12 -9.41
N SER A 94 11.59 -6.28 -8.98
CA SER A 94 11.45 -6.76 -7.60
C SER A 94 12.66 -7.58 -7.17
N PRO A 95 12.97 -7.69 -5.85
CA PRO A 95 14.08 -8.50 -5.35
C PRO A 95 14.00 -9.97 -5.75
N SER A 96 12.79 -10.54 -5.83
CA SER A 96 12.56 -11.95 -6.12
C SER A 96 12.60 -12.31 -7.60
N LYS A 97 12.39 -11.34 -8.51
CA LYS A 97 12.19 -11.59 -9.95
C LYS A 97 13.09 -10.74 -10.86
N GLY A 98 13.85 -9.81 -10.29
CA GLY A 98 14.67 -8.86 -11.05
C GLY A 98 13.81 -7.89 -11.86
N LEU A 99 14.30 -7.47 -13.02
CA LEU A 99 13.62 -6.59 -13.96
C LEU A 99 12.41 -7.32 -14.58
N LEU A 100 11.23 -6.68 -14.48
CA LEU A 100 9.97 -7.24 -15.02
C LEU A 100 9.62 -6.63 -16.39
N ARG A 101 9.93 -5.36 -16.59
CA ARG A 101 9.60 -4.63 -17.82
C ARG A 101 10.71 -3.64 -18.16
N GLU A 102 11.29 -3.76 -19.35
CA GLU A 102 12.32 -2.85 -19.88
C GLU A 102 11.70 -1.55 -20.39
N ASP A 103 10.71 -1.67 -21.27
CA ASP A 103 9.93 -0.54 -21.78
C ASP A 103 8.87 -0.13 -20.72
N PHE A 104 9.32 0.72 -19.78
CA PHE A 104 8.56 1.08 -18.60
C PHE A 104 8.19 2.57 -18.60
N VAL A 105 6.98 2.86 -19.08
CA VAL A 105 6.39 4.20 -19.11
C VAL A 105 5.16 4.20 -18.19
N PRO A 106 5.27 4.69 -16.93
CA PRO A 106 4.18 4.62 -15.95
C PRO A 106 2.88 5.29 -16.41
N ALA A 107 2.97 6.37 -17.19
CA ALA A 107 1.80 7.06 -17.72
C ALA A 107 0.99 6.18 -18.69
N ASP A 108 1.66 5.53 -19.63
CA ASP A 108 1.03 4.66 -20.63
C ASP A 108 0.47 3.40 -19.97
N ILE A 109 1.22 2.81 -19.02
CA ILE A 109 0.76 1.65 -18.25
C ILE A 109 -0.50 1.99 -17.44
N ALA A 110 -0.54 3.15 -16.79
CA ALA A 110 -1.70 3.57 -16.01
C ALA A 110 -2.92 3.86 -16.90
N GLN A 111 -2.70 4.41 -18.08
CA GLN A 111 -3.76 4.68 -19.06
C GLN A 111 -4.37 3.37 -19.57
N THR A 112 -3.53 2.41 -20.02
CA THR A 112 -4.05 1.11 -20.47
C THR A 112 -4.78 0.36 -19.37
N TYR A 113 -4.34 0.43 -18.10
CA TYR A 113 -5.09 -0.14 -16.97
C TYR A 113 -6.46 0.52 -16.80
N ALA A 114 -6.53 1.85 -16.89
CA ALA A 114 -7.81 2.57 -16.78
C ALA A 114 -8.77 2.23 -17.92
N GLU A 115 -8.30 2.15 -19.15
CA GLU A 115 -9.07 1.78 -20.34
C GLU A 115 -9.61 0.34 -20.27
N HIS A 116 -8.92 -0.55 -19.56
CA HIS A 116 -9.30 -1.95 -19.42
C HIS A 116 -10.00 -2.28 -18.09
N GLY A 117 -10.42 -1.26 -17.33
CA GLY A 117 -11.33 -1.44 -16.20
C GLY A 117 -10.68 -1.72 -14.85
N ALA A 118 -9.41 -1.35 -14.64
CA ALA A 118 -8.83 -1.35 -13.30
C ALA A 118 -9.65 -0.48 -12.34
N SER A 119 -9.80 -0.89 -11.10
CA SER A 119 -10.47 -0.09 -10.07
C SER A 119 -9.55 0.95 -9.45
N CYS A 120 -8.28 0.58 -9.22
CA CYS A 120 -7.26 1.41 -8.61
C CYS A 120 -5.89 1.09 -9.21
N LEU A 121 -4.92 1.97 -8.96
CA LEU A 121 -3.51 1.73 -9.24
C LEU A 121 -2.73 1.48 -7.95
N SER A 122 -1.69 0.66 -8.01
CA SER A 122 -0.64 0.51 -7.02
C SER A 122 0.69 0.84 -7.67
N VAL A 123 1.43 1.83 -7.16
CA VAL A 123 2.68 2.28 -7.80
C VAL A 123 3.85 2.13 -6.84
N LEU A 124 4.86 1.35 -7.24
CA LEU A 124 6.09 1.18 -6.49
C LEU A 124 6.89 2.48 -6.45
N THR A 125 7.18 2.97 -5.23
CA THR A 125 8.02 4.15 -5.04
C THR A 125 9.37 3.83 -4.40
N ASP A 126 9.57 2.60 -3.90
CA ASP A 126 10.88 2.15 -3.42
C ASP A 126 11.91 2.12 -4.54
N ARG A 127 13.04 2.83 -4.33
CA ARG A 127 14.10 2.99 -5.36
C ARG A 127 15.05 1.82 -5.38
N GLN A 128 15.58 1.45 -4.23
CA GLN A 128 16.73 0.54 -4.14
C GLN A 128 16.37 -0.91 -4.47
N PHE A 129 15.22 -1.38 -4.01
CA PHE A 129 14.85 -2.78 -4.11
C PHE A 129 13.87 -3.07 -5.26
N PHE A 130 13.06 -2.06 -5.65
CA PHE A 130 12.02 -2.22 -6.67
C PHE A 130 12.22 -1.33 -7.90
N GLN A 131 13.28 -0.53 -7.95
CA GLN A 131 13.55 0.46 -9.02
C GLN A 131 12.35 1.39 -9.24
N GLY A 132 11.59 1.68 -8.19
CA GLY A 132 10.46 2.59 -8.18
C GLY A 132 10.89 4.05 -8.06
N SER A 133 9.93 4.96 -8.14
CA SER A 133 10.17 6.38 -7.83
C SER A 133 8.88 7.14 -7.54
N VAL A 134 8.99 8.26 -6.83
CA VAL A 134 7.91 9.22 -6.62
C VAL A 134 7.37 9.75 -7.95
N GLU A 135 8.25 9.96 -8.93
CA GLU A 135 7.87 10.47 -10.25
C GLU A 135 6.99 9.46 -11.02
N PHE A 136 7.18 8.15 -10.82
CA PHE A 136 6.31 7.13 -11.42
C PHE A 136 4.88 7.24 -10.89
N LEU A 137 4.70 7.48 -9.58
CA LEU A 137 3.39 7.70 -8.99
C LEU A 137 2.73 8.96 -9.57
N LYS A 138 3.47 10.06 -9.67
CA LYS A 138 2.96 11.31 -10.24
C LYS A 138 2.55 11.17 -11.70
N GLN A 139 3.36 10.48 -12.52
CA GLN A 139 3.08 10.22 -13.93
C GLN A 139 1.82 9.36 -14.07
N ALA A 140 1.73 8.24 -13.36
CA ALA A 140 0.58 7.37 -13.38
C ALA A 140 -0.71 8.10 -12.95
N ARG A 141 -0.63 8.89 -11.86
CA ARG A 141 -1.77 9.67 -11.38
C ARG A 141 -2.24 10.74 -12.38
N ALA A 142 -1.30 11.36 -13.09
CA ALA A 142 -1.61 12.43 -14.06
C ALA A 142 -2.27 11.90 -15.35
N SER A 143 -2.01 10.64 -15.71
CA SER A 143 -2.47 10.06 -16.99
C SER A 143 -3.90 9.51 -16.95
N CYS A 144 -4.48 9.25 -15.77
CA CYS A 144 -5.83 8.72 -15.64
C CYS A 144 -6.54 9.22 -14.38
N GLN A 145 -7.81 8.83 -14.17
CA GLN A 145 -8.61 9.24 -13.01
C GLN A 145 -8.65 8.19 -11.89
N LEU A 146 -7.96 7.06 -12.04
CA LEU A 146 -7.94 6.02 -11.01
C LEU A 146 -7.27 6.52 -9.73
N PRO A 147 -7.76 6.12 -8.55
CA PRO A 147 -7.08 6.36 -7.28
C PRO A 147 -5.79 5.54 -7.18
N VAL A 148 -4.78 6.10 -6.50
CA VAL A 148 -3.42 5.56 -6.48
C VAL A 148 -2.96 5.22 -5.07
N LEU A 149 -2.56 3.97 -4.87
CA LEU A 149 -1.85 3.48 -3.70
C LEU A 149 -0.34 3.72 -3.85
N ARG A 150 0.30 4.38 -2.87
CA ARG A 150 1.76 4.34 -2.74
C ARG A 150 2.18 2.98 -2.21
N LYS A 151 2.77 2.16 -3.04
CA LYS A 151 3.33 0.85 -2.66
C LYS A 151 4.80 1.04 -2.27
N ASP A 152 5.05 1.13 -0.98
CA ASP A 152 6.35 1.38 -0.36
C ASP A 152 6.36 0.83 1.07
N PHE A 153 7.52 0.88 1.74
CA PHE A 153 7.68 0.48 3.15
C PHE A 153 7.63 1.74 4.03
N LEU A 154 6.46 2.01 4.59
CA LEU A 154 6.25 3.17 5.45
C LEU A 154 6.56 2.79 6.90
N VAL A 155 7.52 3.49 7.51
CA VAL A 155 8.02 3.22 8.88
C VAL A 155 8.03 4.47 9.76
N ASP A 156 7.69 5.64 9.20
CA ASP A 156 7.77 6.94 9.88
C ASP A 156 6.62 7.86 9.45
N PRO A 157 6.06 8.68 10.36
CA PRO A 157 5.05 9.69 10.04
C PRO A 157 5.40 10.62 8.88
N TYR A 158 6.69 10.94 8.70
CA TYR A 158 7.16 11.76 7.57
C TYR A 158 6.69 11.20 6.23
N GLN A 159 6.80 9.87 6.05
CA GLN A 159 6.44 9.22 4.80
C GLN A 159 4.93 9.27 4.54
N VAL A 160 4.08 9.31 5.57
CA VAL A 160 2.62 9.45 5.40
C VAL A 160 2.29 10.84 4.85
N TYR A 161 2.86 11.91 5.42
CA TYR A 161 2.71 13.27 4.89
C TYR A 161 3.31 13.38 3.47
N GLU A 162 4.48 12.80 3.24
CA GLU A 162 5.11 12.76 1.93
C GLU A 162 4.21 12.05 0.90
N SER A 163 3.55 10.95 1.26
CA SER A 163 2.62 10.23 0.39
C SER A 163 1.48 11.12 -0.07
N ARG A 164 0.87 11.86 0.86
CA ARG A 164 -0.18 12.83 0.53
C ARG A 164 0.33 13.97 -0.34
N ALA A 165 1.50 14.54 0.00
CA ALA A 165 2.12 15.63 -0.74
C ALA A 165 2.43 15.25 -2.20
N MET A 166 2.86 14.01 -2.47
CA MET A 166 3.11 13.52 -3.83
C MET A 166 1.83 13.16 -4.59
N GLY A 167 0.67 13.08 -3.90
CA GLY A 167 -0.63 12.85 -4.50
C GLY A 167 -1.17 11.41 -4.34
N ALA A 168 -0.63 10.60 -3.43
CA ALA A 168 -1.24 9.30 -3.12
C ALA A 168 -2.65 9.46 -2.54
N ASP A 169 -3.53 8.53 -2.88
CA ASP A 169 -4.90 8.44 -2.37
C ASP A 169 -5.03 7.35 -1.30
N ALA A 170 -4.05 6.44 -1.27
CA ALA A 170 -3.91 5.40 -0.27
C ALA A 170 -2.44 5.13 0.05
N ILE A 171 -2.20 4.58 1.24
CA ILE A 171 -0.90 4.09 1.68
C ILE A 171 -0.95 2.62 2.05
N LEU A 172 0.22 1.96 2.03
CA LEU A 172 0.42 0.60 2.52
C LEU A 172 1.03 0.64 3.92
N LEU A 173 0.45 -0.12 4.85
CA LEU A 173 1.08 -0.46 6.13
C LEU A 173 1.34 -1.96 6.17
N ILE A 174 2.58 -2.38 6.39
CA ILE A 174 2.98 -3.79 6.42
C ILE A 174 3.11 -4.22 7.87
N ALA A 175 2.24 -5.11 8.35
CA ALA A 175 2.21 -5.53 9.75
C ALA A 175 3.54 -6.17 10.21
N ALA A 176 4.24 -6.86 9.31
CA ALA A 176 5.57 -7.40 9.57
C ALA A 176 6.65 -6.34 9.82
N CYS A 177 6.46 -5.09 9.37
CA CYS A 177 7.44 -4.00 9.50
C CYS A 177 7.21 -3.09 10.71
N LEU A 178 6.02 -3.13 11.32
CA LEU A 178 5.53 -2.14 12.26
C LEU A 178 5.04 -2.81 13.55
N ASP A 179 5.21 -2.15 14.67
CA ASP A 179 4.49 -2.53 15.90
C ASP A 179 3.05 -1.94 15.89
N ASP A 180 2.23 -2.34 16.88
CA ASP A 180 0.82 -1.96 16.94
C ASP A 180 0.63 -0.45 17.17
N ALA A 181 1.51 0.19 17.92
CA ALA A 181 1.46 1.63 18.17
C ALA A 181 1.80 2.41 16.89
N GLN A 182 2.84 1.96 16.18
CA GLN A 182 3.24 2.52 14.89
C GLN A 182 2.12 2.42 13.85
N MET A 183 1.53 1.23 13.68
CA MET A 183 0.42 1.04 12.74
C MET A 183 -0.75 1.99 13.04
N LYS A 184 -1.14 2.11 14.32
CA LYS A 184 -2.23 3.01 14.75
C LYS A 184 -1.91 4.49 14.51
N ASP A 185 -0.68 4.92 14.82
CA ASP A 185 -0.26 6.30 14.63
C ASP A 185 -0.22 6.66 13.14
N LEU A 186 0.36 5.80 12.29
CA LEU A 186 0.43 6.01 10.84
C LEU A 186 -0.96 5.99 10.18
N GLU A 187 -1.84 5.05 10.60
CA GLU A 187 -3.23 5.03 10.16
C GLU A 187 -3.98 6.32 10.53
N ALA A 188 -3.81 6.79 11.76
CA ALA A 188 -4.47 8.01 12.21
C ALA A 188 -4.09 9.22 11.35
N ILE A 189 -2.79 9.39 11.07
CA ILE A 189 -2.30 10.47 10.20
C ILE A 189 -2.86 10.33 8.78
N ALA A 190 -2.87 9.12 8.21
CA ALA A 190 -3.40 8.89 6.87
C ALA A 190 -4.89 9.26 6.79
N ARG A 191 -5.68 8.87 7.78
CA ARG A 191 -7.11 9.17 7.85
C ARG A 191 -7.38 10.67 8.00
N ASP A 192 -6.59 11.38 8.82
CA ASP A 192 -6.69 12.84 8.98
C ASP A 192 -6.38 13.57 7.65
N LEU A 193 -5.60 12.94 6.77
CA LEU A 193 -5.28 13.41 5.42
C LEU A 193 -6.21 12.86 4.34
N PHE A 194 -7.30 12.18 4.71
CA PHE A 194 -8.30 11.58 3.82
C PHE A 194 -7.72 10.51 2.88
N MET A 195 -6.63 9.87 3.25
CA MET A 195 -6.08 8.72 2.52
C MET A 195 -6.64 7.42 3.07
N ALA A 196 -6.92 6.46 2.19
CA ALA A 196 -7.19 5.09 2.57
C ALA A 196 -5.90 4.40 3.06
N VAL A 197 -6.07 3.35 3.86
CA VAL A 197 -4.96 2.51 4.32
C VAL A 197 -5.23 1.07 3.92
N LEU A 198 -4.31 0.44 3.20
CA LEU A 198 -4.26 -1.00 2.98
C LEU A 198 -3.27 -1.58 4.00
N VAL A 199 -3.74 -2.45 4.91
CA VAL A 199 -2.85 -3.13 5.85
C VAL A 199 -2.51 -4.51 5.32
N GLU A 200 -1.21 -4.75 5.04
CA GLU A 200 -0.71 -6.02 4.50
C GLU A 200 -0.31 -6.98 5.62
N VAL A 201 -0.77 -8.24 5.49
CA VAL A 201 -0.51 -9.33 6.44
C VAL A 201 -0.09 -10.61 5.71
N HIS A 202 0.71 -11.47 6.39
CA HIS A 202 1.24 -12.71 5.84
C HIS A 202 0.81 -13.95 6.64
N ASP A 203 0.37 -13.77 7.87
CA ASP A 203 -0.03 -14.84 8.75
C ASP A 203 -1.15 -14.42 9.72
N ALA A 204 -1.59 -15.38 10.54
CA ALA A 204 -2.68 -15.19 11.48
C ALA A 204 -2.36 -14.21 12.62
N ALA A 205 -1.12 -14.16 13.08
CA ALA A 205 -0.71 -13.25 14.14
C ALA A 205 -0.67 -11.81 13.65
N GLU A 206 -0.18 -11.59 12.43
CA GLU A 206 -0.23 -10.28 11.76
C GLU A 206 -1.67 -9.83 11.49
N LEU A 207 -2.55 -10.76 11.06
CA LEU A 207 -3.97 -10.48 10.86
C LEU A 207 -4.64 -10.01 12.15
N GLU A 208 -4.43 -10.68 13.28
CA GLU A 208 -4.99 -10.28 14.58
C GLU A 208 -4.58 -8.85 14.96
N ARG A 209 -3.35 -8.46 14.70
CA ARG A 209 -2.84 -7.11 14.92
C ARG A 209 -3.44 -6.10 13.96
N ALA A 210 -3.53 -6.45 12.68
CA ALA A 210 -4.13 -5.60 11.64
C ALA A 210 -5.61 -5.31 11.90
N LEU A 211 -6.37 -6.26 12.44
CA LEU A 211 -7.79 -6.10 12.80
C LEU A 211 -8.01 -5.11 13.96
N LEU A 212 -6.97 -4.69 14.67
CA LEU A 212 -7.05 -3.60 15.66
C LEU A 212 -7.10 -2.21 15.03
N LEU A 213 -6.80 -2.10 13.75
CA LEU A 213 -6.89 -0.85 12.98
C LEU A 213 -8.34 -0.57 12.58
N LYS A 214 -8.60 0.67 12.17
CA LYS A 214 -9.94 1.12 11.74
C LYS A 214 -10.16 0.92 10.24
N THR A 215 -9.09 0.75 9.45
CA THR A 215 -9.21 0.57 8.00
C THR A 215 -10.01 -0.68 7.67
N PRO A 216 -10.92 -0.63 6.69
CA PRO A 216 -11.61 -1.83 6.23
C PRO A 216 -10.75 -2.67 5.27
N LEU A 217 -9.68 -2.14 4.69
CA LEU A 217 -8.89 -2.83 3.66
C LEU A 217 -7.78 -3.68 4.30
N VAL A 218 -7.91 -5.00 4.18
CA VAL A 218 -6.91 -5.98 4.65
C VAL A 218 -6.30 -6.67 3.43
N GLY A 219 -5.01 -6.46 3.21
CA GLY A 219 -4.21 -7.12 2.19
C GLY A 219 -3.64 -8.43 2.71
N ILE A 220 -3.93 -9.55 2.06
CA ILE A 220 -3.31 -10.85 2.39
C ILE A 220 -2.28 -11.15 1.31
N ASN A 221 -1.01 -11.08 1.68
CA ASN A 221 0.09 -11.35 0.76
C ASN A 221 0.44 -12.84 0.76
N ASN A 222 0.19 -13.50 -0.37
CA ASN A 222 0.48 -14.92 -0.59
C ASN A 222 1.99 -15.22 -0.73
N ARG A 223 2.83 -14.19 -0.80
CA ARG A 223 4.28 -14.35 -0.89
C ARG A 223 4.92 -14.31 0.48
N ASN A 224 5.58 -15.40 0.87
CA ASN A 224 6.42 -15.43 2.06
C ASN A 224 7.63 -14.50 1.87
N LEU A 225 7.80 -13.52 2.74
CA LEU A 225 8.89 -12.52 2.63
C LEU A 225 10.29 -13.08 2.97
N ARG A 226 10.38 -14.32 3.49
CA ARG A 226 11.67 -14.98 3.79
C ARG A 226 12.12 -15.89 2.66
N THR A 227 11.20 -16.73 2.16
CA THR A 227 11.51 -17.76 1.15
C THR A 227 11.17 -17.34 -0.27
N PHE A 228 10.38 -16.26 -0.42
CA PHE A 228 9.75 -15.80 -1.66
C PHE A 228 8.79 -16.82 -2.29
N GLU A 229 8.49 -17.91 -1.61
CA GLU A 229 7.46 -18.85 -2.03
C GLU A 229 6.09 -18.19 -2.04
N VAL A 230 5.28 -18.56 -3.02
CA VAL A 230 3.91 -18.06 -3.18
C VAL A 230 2.93 -19.19 -3.00
N ASN A 231 1.97 -19.03 -2.09
CA ASN A 231 0.93 -20.01 -1.84
C ASN A 231 -0.43 -19.31 -1.66
N LEU A 232 -1.35 -19.56 -2.59
CA LEU A 232 -2.70 -18.98 -2.56
C LEU A 232 -3.56 -19.49 -1.38
N ASP A 233 -3.19 -20.62 -0.76
CA ASP A 233 -3.85 -21.12 0.45
C ASP A 233 -3.70 -20.15 1.63
N THR A 234 -2.70 -19.27 1.61
CA THR A 234 -2.54 -18.20 2.62
C THR A 234 -3.78 -17.30 2.65
N THR A 235 -4.20 -16.81 1.48
CA THR A 235 -5.43 -15.99 1.40
C THR A 235 -6.65 -16.79 1.83
N LEU A 236 -6.81 -18.03 1.36
CA LEU A 236 -7.99 -18.86 1.67
C LEU A 236 -8.12 -19.14 3.18
N ALA A 237 -7.00 -19.44 3.85
CA ALA A 237 -6.98 -19.71 5.28
C ALA A 237 -7.26 -18.45 6.13
N LEU A 238 -6.70 -17.31 5.73
CA LEU A 238 -6.82 -16.07 6.50
C LEU A 238 -8.15 -15.36 6.23
N ALA A 239 -8.65 -15.36 4.99
CA ALA A 239 -9.91 -14.70 4.62
C ALA A 239 -11.10 -15.19 5.45
N ALA A 240 -11.15 -16.50 5.79
CA ALA A 240 -12.17 -17.06 6.65
C ALA A 240 -12.18 -16.50 8.10
N ARG A 241 -11.11 -15.82 8.51
CA ARG A 241 -10.95 -15.19 9.83
C ARG A 241 -11.19 -13.68 9.81
N VAL A 242 -11.33 -13.09 8.64
CA VAL A 242 -11.57 -11.65 8.48
C VAL A 242 -13.06 -11.35 8.70
N PRO A 243 -13.43 -10.39 9.57
CA PRO A 243 -14.82 -10.00 9.79
C PRO A 243 -15.48 -9.43 8.53
N ASN A 244 -16.81 -9.59 8.40
CA ASN A 244 -17.57 -9.18 7.23
C ASN A 244 -17.59 -7.65 6.97
N ASP A 245 -17.23 -6.83 7.95
CA ASP A 245 -17.09 -5.38 7.80
C ASP A 245 -15.76 -4.96 7.17
N ARG A 246 -14.87 -5.92 6.87
CA ARG A 246 -13.59 -5.73 6.22
C ARG A 246 -13.61 -6.21 4.77
N LEU A 247 -12.73 -5.65 3.97
CA LEU A 247 -12.51 -6.02 2.57
C LEU A 247 -11.17 -6.74 2.44
N VAL A 248 -11.20 -7.99 2.00
CA VAL A 248 -9.99 -8.76 1.75
C VAL A 248 -9.47 -8.44 0.35
N VAL A 249 -8.21 -8.00 0.26
CA VAL A 249 -7.44 -7.86 -0.98
C VAL A 249 -6.40 -8.97 -1.02
N THR A 250 -6.47 -9.88 -2.01
CA THR A 250 -5.42 -10.89 -2.19
C THR A 250 -4.27 -10.30 -2.99
N GLU A 251 -3.03 -10.53 -2.52
CA GLU A 251 -1.81 -10.00 -3.14
C GLU A 251 -0.86 -11.13 -3.49
N SER A 252 -0.15 -10.99 -4.59
CA SER A 252 0.79 -11.98 -5.13
C SER A 252 0.16 -13.32 -5.54
N GLY A 253 0.70 -13.94 -6.58
CA GLY A 253 0.39 -15.31 -6.98
C GLY A 253 -0.77 -15.47 -7.94
N ILE A 254 -1.56 -14.44 -8.20
CA ILE A 254 -2.63 -14.50 -9.21
C ILE A 254 -1.99 -14.36 -10.59
N SER A 255 -2.04 -15.41 -11.39
CA SER A 255 -1.35 -15.48 -12.68
C SER A 255 -2.20 -16.08 -13.81
N GLN A 256 -3.26 -16.79 -13.49
CA GLN A 256 -4.18 -17.40 -14.44
C GLN A 256 -5.63 -17.26 -13.96
N HIS A 257 -6.57 -17.39 -14.90
CA HIS A 257 -7.99 -17.19 -14.64
C HIS A 257 -8.53 -18.11 -13.53
N GLU A 258 -8.03 -19.32 -13.45
CA GLU A 258 -8.38 -20.31 -12.42
C GLU A 258 -8.06 -19.83 -11.01
N ASP A 259 -6.96 -19.04 -10.85
CA ASP A 259 -6.60 -18.43 -9.57
C ASP A 259 -7.69 -17.42 -9.14
N VAL A 260 -8.16 -16.61 -10.10
CA VAL A 260 -9.24 -15.64 -9.87
C VAL A 260 -10.53 -16.36 -9.46
N LEU A 261 -10.92 -17.40 -10.19
CA LEU A 261 -12.11 -18.20 -9.86
C LEU A 261 -12.01 -18.83 -8.48
N ARG A 262 -10.84 -19.35 -8.13
CA ARG A 262 -10.57 -19.95 -6.81
C ARG A 262 -10.76 -18.94 -5.68
N MET A 263 -10.25 -17.72 -5.84
CA MET A 263 -10.43 -16.65 -4.85
C MET A 263 -11.89 -16.22 -4.74
N LYS A 264 -12.57 -16.01 -5.88
CA LYS A 264 -14.00 -15.67 -5.91
C LYS A 264 -14.88 -16.71 -5.25
N ALA A 265 -14.59 -17.99 -5.44
CA ALA A 265 -15.30 -19.09 -4.77
C ALA A 265 -15.16 -19.05 -3.24
N ALA A 266 -14.09 -18.44 -2.72
CA ALA A 266 -13.86 -18.20 -1.29
C ALA A 266 -14.39 -16.83 -0.81
N GLY A 267 -15.11 -16.08 -1.65
CA GLY A 267 -15.66 -14.76 -1.31
C GLY A 267 -14.65 -13.61 -1.40
N VAL A 268 -13.47 -13.84 -1.97
CA VAL A 268 -12.44 -12.80 -2.18
C VAL A 268 -12.60 -12.21 -3.57
N HIS A 269 -12.97 -10.92 -3.62
CA HIS A 269 -13.31 -10.22 -4.86
C HIS A 269 -12.40 -9.00 -5.13
N ALA A 270 -11.40 -8.71 -4.30
CA ALA A 270 -10.41 -7.67 -4.56
C ALA A 270 -9.01 -8.25 -4.70
N PHE A 271 -8.27 -7.77 -5.70
CA PHE A 271 -7.01 -8.36 -6.16
C PHE A 271 -5.97 -7.25 -6.38
N LEU A 272 -4.77 -7.40 -5.82
CA LEU A 272 -3.61 -6.58 -6.15
C LEU A 272 -2.65 -7.43 -6.99
N VAL A 273 -2.53 -7.08 -8.28
CA VAL A 273 -1.79 -7.86 -9.26
C VAL A 273 -0.86 -6.97 -10.07
N GLY A 274 0.38 -7.41 -10.23
CA GLY A 274 1.40 -6.67 -11.00
C GLY A 274 2.27 -7.56 -11.88
N GLU A 275 2.88 -8.61 -11.34
CA GLU A 275 3.87 -9.41 -12.06
C GLU A 275 3.33 -9.97 -13.38
N ALA A 276 2.12 -10.53 -13.38
CA ALA A 276 1.49 -11.11 -14.56
C ALA A 276 1.29 -10.06 -15.66
N PHE A 277 0.88 -8.85 -15.29
CA PHE A 277 0.63 -7.76 -16.23
C PHE A 277 1.92 -7.14 -16.77
N MET A 278 2.91 -6.91 -15.89
CA MET A 278 4.17 -6.26 -16.28
C MET A 278 4.98 -7.10 -17.28
N ARG A 279 4.82 -8.42 -17.29
CA ARG A 279 5.48 -9.31 -18.23
C ARG A 279 4.79 -9.39 -19.59
N ALA A 280 3.54 -8.96 -19.68
CA ALA A 280 2.78 -9.00 -20.93
C ALA A 280 3.16 -7.82 -21.85
N PRO A 281 3.01 -7.97 -23.17
CA PRO A 281 3.21 -6.87 -24.12
C PRO A 281 2.35 -5.66 -23.78
N ASP A 282 1.05 -5.87 -23.54
CA ASP A 282 0.10 -4.85 -23.07
C ASP A 282 -0.45 -5.24 -21.70
N PRO A 283 -0.13 -4.45 -20.65
CA PRO A 283 -0.58 -4.75 -19.29
C PRO A 283 -2.10 -4.68 -19.09
N GLY A 284 -2.79 -3.76 -19.75
CA GLY A 284 -4.24 -3.60 -19.65
C GLY A 284 -4.99 -4.75 -20.32
N VAL A 285 -4.56 -5.14 -21.52
CA VAL A 285 -5.12 -6.32 -22.21
C VAL A 285 -4.92 -7.57 -21.38
N ALA A 286 -3.73 -7.77 -20.82
CA ALA A 286 -3.45 -8.94 -19.96
C ALA A 286 -4.34 -8.95 -18.70
N MET A 287 -4.58 -7.78 -18.10
CA MET A 287 -5.51 -7.64 -16.98
C MET A 287 -6.93 -8.01 -17.40
N ALA A 288 -7.44 -7.46 -18.50
CA ALA A 288 -8.78 -7.76 -18.98
C ALA A 288 -8.97 -9.26 -19.28
N GLN A 289 -7.97 -9.91 -19.86
CA GLN A 289 -7.99 -11.34 -20.14
C GLN A 289 -8.00 -12.18 -18.85
N LEU A 290 -7.19 -11.82 -17.87
CA LEU A 290 -7.10 -12.54 -16.59
C LEU A 290 -8.42 -12.48 -15.80
N PHE A 291 -9.13 -11.36 -15.87
CA PHE A 291 -10.37 -11.10 -15.14
C PHE A 291 -11.63 -11.20 -16.01
N ALA A 292 -11.52 -11.67 -17.25
CA ALA A 292 -12.67 -11.87 -18.14
C ALA A 292 -13.75 -12.72 -17.44
N SER A 293 -15.02 -12.32 -17.62
CA SER A 293 -16.14 -13.18 -17.22
C SER A 293 -16.20 -14.37 -18.15
N ALA A 294 -16.36 -15.58 -17.59
CA ALA A 294 -16.57 -16.79 -18.37
C ALA A 294 -17.95 -16.77 -19.03
#